data_7fabf55327ab82a7b071887c47ce7591
#
_entry.id   7fabf55327ab82a7b071887c47ce7591
#
_cell.length_a   1.000
_cell.length_b   1.000
_cell.length_c   1.000
_cell.angle_alpha   90.00
_cell.angle_beta   90.00
_cell.angle_gamma   90.00
#
_symmetry.space_group_name_H-M   'P 1'
#
loop_
_entity.id
_entity.type
_entity.pdbx_description
1 polymer ?
#
loop_
_entity_poly.entity_id
_entity_poly.type
_entity_poly.pdbx_seq_one_letter_code
_entity_poly.pdbx_strand_id
1 'polypeptide(L)'
;MEPVPIVLVLLLLAQATHPLTGRQIAPVMDASGAAWLDRPEREAEEKPDLALDLLQIRAGMVVADVGAGTGYMSLRMARRVGPTGKVYANDLQPEMLQKLRAASQREKLENVETVQGTEADPRLPPNTMDLVLLVDVYHEFSQPQAMLDKIRESLKPDGRLVLLEYRKEDPKVPIRPEHKMSVAEVKTEVEAEGYKLDRVIEKLPRQHIIIFRKTAKGA
;
A
#
# COMPACT_ATOMS: atom_id res chain seq x y z
N MET A 1 -4.13 -30.89 51.76
CA MET A 1 -3.60 -30.37 50.47
C MET A 1 -4.59 -29.33 50.02
N GLU A 2 -4.24 -28.07 50.21
CA GLU A 2 -5.07 -26.94 49.74
C GLU A 2 -4.85 -26.74 48.23
N PRO A 3 -5.89 -26.39 47.45
CA PRO A 3 -5.74 -26.17 46.02
C PRO A 3 -5.05 -24.82 45.80
N VAL A 4 -3.93 -24.82 45.04
CA VAL A 4 -3.23 -23.60 44.61
C VAL A 4 -4.10 -22.91 43.55
N PRO A 5 -4.45 -21.65 43.74
CA PRO A 5 -5.26 -20.93 42.72
C PRO A 5 -4.44 -20.73 41.45
N ILE A 6 -4.95 -21.25 40.33
CA ILE A 6 -4.40 -20.95 38.99
C ILE A 6 -4.79 -19.50 38.65
N VAL A 7 -3.83 -18.59 38.79
CA VAL A 7 -3.98 -17.20 38.32
C VAL A 7 -3.81 -17.22 36.79
N LEU A 8 -4.93 -17.17 36.08
CA LEU A 8 -4.93 -17.01 34.63
C LEU A 8 -4.53 -15.56 34.31
N VAL A 9 -3.25 -15.32 34.00
CA VAL A 9 -2.78 -14.03 33.49
C VAL A 9 -3.23 -13.92 32.04
N LEU A 10 -4.34 -13.22 31.79
CA LEU A 10 -4.71 -12.77 30.46
C LEU A 10 -3.71 -11.68 30.03
N LEU A 11 -2.70 -12.05 29.25
CA LEU A 11 -1.90 -11.11 28.50
C LEU A 11 -2.81 -10.46 27.43
N LEU A 12 -3.37 -9.30 27.73
CA LEU A 12 -3.92 -8.39 26.74
C LEU A 12 -2.74 -7.96 25.84
N LEU A 13 -2.61 -8.58 24.67
CA LEU A 13 -1.73 -8.07 23.64
C LEU A 13 -2.26 -6.69 23.25
N ALA A 14 -1.58 -5.64 23.69
CA ALA A 14 -1.90 -4.28 23.27
C ALA A 14 -1.77 -4.24 21.74
N GLN A 15 -2.86 -3.91 21.05
CA GLN A 15 -2.84 -3.74 19.60
C GLN A 15 -1.93 -2.55 19.27
N ALA A 16 -1.07 -2.71 18.27
CA ALA A 16 -0.20 -1.64 17.82
C ALA A 16 -1.05 -0.46 17.30
N THR A 17 -0.67 0.75 17.71
CA THR A 17 -1.35 1.98 17.28
C THR A 17 -0.37 2.94 16.62
N HIS A 18 -0.86 3.74 15.68
CA HIS A 18 -0.05 4.76 15.03
C HIS A 18 0.33 5.84 16.07
N PRO A 19 1.64 6.20 16.19
CA PRO A 19 2.11 7.06 17.28
C PRO A 19 1.55 8.48 17.24
N LEU A 20 1.16 8.99 16.08
CA LEU A 20 0.64 10.35 15.94
C LEU A 20 -0.87 10.43 16.10
N THR A 21 -1.62 9.52 15.50
CA THR A 21 -3.11 9.56 15.46
C THR A 21 -3.78 8.64 16.46
N GLY A 22 -3.03 7.67 17.00
CA GLY A 22 -3.58 6.65 17.89
C GLY A 22 -4.50 5.64 17.21
N ARG A 23 -4.65 5.70 15.85
CA ARG A 23 -5.44 4.69 15.16
C ARG A 23 -4.82 3.30 15.32
N GLN A 24 -5.65 2.31 15.36
CA GLN A 24 -5.22 0.92 15.37
C GLN A 24 -4.52 0.58 14.06
N ILE A 25 -3.36 -0.08 14.13
CA ILE A 25 -2.69 -0.68 12.98
C ILE A 25 -3.34 -2.04 12.73
N ALA A 26 -3.81 -2.26 11.51
CA ALA A 26 -4.43 -3.52 11.14
C ALA A 26 -3.37 -4.64 11.00
N PRO A 27 -3.72 -5.90 11.28
CA PRO A 27 -2.83 -7.01 11.01
C PRO A 27 -2.63 -7.19 9.51
N VAL A 28 -1.40 -7.50 9.10
CA VAL A 28 -1.06 -7.86 7.72
C VAL A 28 -1.82 -9.12 7.31
N MET A 29 -2.39 -9.10 6.10
CA MET A 29 -3.03 -10.28 5.55
C MET A 29 -1.99 -11.37 5.25
N ASP A 30 -2.14 -12.54 5.84
CA ASP A 30 -1.30 -13.70 5.56
C ASP A 30 -1.46 -14.19 4.10
N ALA A 31 -0.37 -14.77 3.53
CA ALA A 31 -0.34 -15.25 2.15
C ALA A 31 -1.37 -16.37 1.86
N SER A 32 -1.93 -17.03 2.88
CA SER A 32 -3.07 -17.94 2.71
C SER A 32 -4.35 -17.24 2.28
N GLY A 33 -4.48 -15.94 2.57
CA GLY A 33 -5.57 -15.08 2.13
C GLY A 33 -5.44 -14.55 0.69
N ALA A 34 -4.40 -14.93 -0.04
CA ALA A 34 -4.10 -14.41 -1.39
C ALA A 34 -5.27 -14.51 -2.38
N ALA A 35 -6.13 -15.54 -2.27
CA ALA A 35 -7.31 -15.70 -3.13
C ALA A 35 -8.31 -14.53 -2.99
N TRP A 36 -8.35 -13.87 -1.83
CA TRP A 36 -9.16 -12.67 -1.64
C TRP A 36 -8.68 -11.51 -2.51
N LEU A 37 -7.37 -11.38 -2.73
CA LEU A 37 -6.76 -10.31 -3.53
C LEU A 37 -7.08 -10.45 -5.03
N ASP A 38 -7.37 -11.67 -5.48
CA ASP A 38 -7.64 -11.98 -6.90
C ASP A 38 -9.12 -12.27 -7.20
N ARG A 39 -10.02 -11.99 -6.24
CA ARG A 39 -11.47 -12.26 -6.41
C ARG A 39 -12.05 -11.42 -7.57
N PRO A 40 -12.92 -11.99 -8.40
CA PRO A 40 -13.51 -11.27 -9.56
C PRO A 40 -14.33 -10.04 -9.17
N GLU A 41 -14.97 -10.06 -8.01
CA GLU A 41 -15.81 -8.96 -7.50
C GLU A 41 -15.04 -7.65 -7.36
N ARG A 42 -13.72 -7.74 -7.18
CA ARG A 42 -12.81 -6.62 -7.02
C ARG A 42 -12.87 -5.62 -8.17
N GLU A 43 -13.09 -6.12 -9.40
CA GLU A 43 -13.25 -5.26 -10.58
C GLU A 43 -14.41 -4.26 -10.43
N ALA A 44 -15.55 -4.71 -9.95
CA ALA A 44 -16.72 -3.85 -9.74
C ALA A 44 -16.59 -3.00 -8.47
N GLU A 45 -15.97 -3.55 -7.42
CA GLU A 45 -15.84 -2.95 -6.10
C GLU A 45 -14.83 -1.82 -6.04
N GLU A 46 -13.72 -1.95 -6.76
CA GLU A 46 -12.55 -1.06 -6.66
C GLU A 46 -12.26 -0.32 -7.97
N LYS A 47 -12.69 -0.84 -9.13
CA LYS A 47 -12.43 -0.28 -10.47
C LYS A 47 -10.95 0.05 -10.69
N PRO A 48 -10.04 -0.95 -10.62
CA PRO A 48 -8.60 -0.75 -10.65
C PRO A 48 -8.11 -0.02 -11.92
N ASP A 49 -8.71 -0.32 -13.07
CA ASP A 49 -8.35 0.34 -14.32
C ASP A 49 -8.73 1.83 -14.32
N LEU A 50 -9.89 2.19 -13.77
CA LEU A 50 -10.26 3.59 -13.57
C LEU A 50 -9.29 4.29 -12.62
N ALA A 51 -8.85 3.63 -11.55
CA ALA A 51 -7.85 4.19 -10.63
C ALA A 51 -6.56 4.54 -11.39
N LEU A 52 -6.01 3.59 -12.16
CA LEU A 52 -4.77 3.81 -12.93
C LEU A 52 -4.93 4.88 -14.02
N ASP A 53 -6.10 5.01 -14.64
CA ASP A 53 -6.41 6.06 -15.60
C ASP A 53 -6.42 7.44 -14.92
N LEU A 54 -7.06 7.56 -13.76
CA LEU A 54 -7.07 8.78 -12.96
C LEU A 54 -5.66 9.18 -12.47
N LEU A 55 -4.80 8.20 -12.22
CA LEU A 55 -3.40 8.39 -11.85
C LEU A 55 -2.51 8.72 -13.04
N GLN A 56 -3.03 8.59 -14.27
CA GLN A 56 -2.30 8.87 -15.50
C GLN A 56 -1.00 8.06 -15.61
N ILE A 57 -1.07 6.76 -15.32
CA ILE A 57 0.06 5.85 -15.57
C ILE A 57 0.30 5.77 -17.08
N ARG A 58 1.52 6.08 -17.53
CA ARG A 58 1.89 6.22 -18.96
C ARG A 58 3.09 5.37 -19.31
N ALA A 59 3.25 5.12 -20.60
CA ALA A 59 4.42 4.44 -21.16
C ALA A 59 5.73 5.14 -20.74
N GLY A 60 6.73 4.35 -20.40
CA GLY A 60 8.06 4.81 -19.98
C GLY A 60 8.18 5.21 -18.51
N MET A 61 7.08 5.26 -17.73
CA MET A 61 7.16 5.57 -16.30
C MET A 61 7.84 4.42 -15.52
N VAL A 62 8.56 4.80 -14.47
CA VAL A 62 9.06 3.89 -13.45
C VAL A 62 8.19 4.04 -12.20
N VAL A 63 7.47 2.98 -11.84
CA VAL A 63 6.49 3.01 -10.76
C VAL A 63 6.76 1.89 -9.76
N ALA A 64 6.32 2.07 -8.52
CA ALA A 64 6.36 1.01 -7.52
C ALA A 64 4.95 0.72 -6.99
N ASP A 65 4.71 -0.55 -6.66
CA ASP A 65 3.56 -1.08 -5.96
C ASP A 65 4.07 -1.65 -4.63
N VAL A 66 3.79 -0.98 -3.53
CA VAL A 66 4.26 -1.38 -2.19
C VAL A 66 3.12 -2.07 -1.45
N GLY A 67 3.36 -3.31 -1.00
CA GLY A 67 2.31 -4.24 -0.59
C GLY A 67 1.61 -4.85 -1.81
N ALA A 68 2.39 -5.27 -2.80
CA ALA A 68 1.90 -5.70 -4.11
C ALA A 68 1.07 -6.99 -4.09
N GLY A 69 1.20 -7.80 -3.02
CA GLY A 69 0.51 -9.07 -2.88
C GLY A 69 0.76 -10.00 -4.08
N THR A 70 -0.30 -10.50 -4.67
CA THR A 70 -0.27 -11.37 -5.85
C THR A 70 0.05 -10.65 -7.17
N GLY A 71 0.14 -9.30 -7.16
CA GLY A 71 0.43 -8.48 -8.32
C GLY A 71 -0.80 -7.91 -9.03
N TYR A 72 -1.95 -7.90 -8.38
CA TYR A 72 -3.21 -7.43 -8.97
C TYR A 72 -3.10 -6.04 -9.61
N MET A 73 -2.46 -5.08 -8.93
CA MET A 73 -2.19 -3.74 -9.50
C MET A 73 -0.89 -3.71 -10.30
N SER A 74 0.15 -4.38 -9.84
CA SER A 74 1.47 -4.41 -10.50
C SER A 74 1.40 -4.84 -11.97
N LEU A 75 0.65 -5.91 -12.28
CA LEU A 75 0.53 -6.41 -13.67
C LEU A 75 -0.25 -5.43 -14.56
N ARG A 76 -1.26 -4.75 -14.03
CA ARG A 76 -1.98 -3.69 -14.73
C ARG A 76 -1.09 -2.49 -15.01
N MET A 77 -0.30 -2.06 -14.03
CA MET A 77 0.69 -0.99 -14.22
C MET A 77 1.75 -1.38 -15.25
N ALA A 78 2.24 -2.62 -15.21
CA ALA A 78 3.26 -3.10 -16.15
C ALA A 78 2.81 -3.02 -17.61
N ARG A 79 1.55 -3.38 -17.90
CA ARG A 79 0.96 -3.21 -19.24
C ARG A 79 0.90 -1.74 -19.66
N ARG A 80 0.58 -0.82 -18.75
CA ARG A 80 0.47 0.62 -19.03
C ARG A 80 1.81 1.29 -19.24
N VAL A 81 2.81 0.99 -18.39
CA VAL A 81 4.14 1.59 -18.55
C VAL A 81 4.89 1.01 -19.74
N GLY A 82 4.47 -0.17 -20.22
CA GLY A 82 5.03 -0.80 -21.42
C GLY A 82 6.51 -1.20 -21.29
N PRO A 83 7.14 -1.65 -22.38
CA PRO A 83 8.48 -2.23 -22.34
C PRO A 83 9.59 -1.22 -22.03
N THR A 84 9.33 0.07 -22.16
CA THR A 84 10.29 1.15 -21.85
C THR A 84 10.13 1.67 -20.41
N GLY A 85 9.05 1.28 -19.72
CA GLY A 85 8.82 1.58 -18.32
C GLY A 85 9.18 0.40 -17.42
N LYS A 86 9.00 0.58 -16.11
CA LYS A 86 9.31 -0.46 -15.12
C LYS A 86 8.36 -0.40 -13.94
N VAL A 87 8.02 -1.57 -13.39
CA VAL A 87 7.26 -1.71 -12.16
C VAL A 87 8.13 -2.42 -11.12
N TYR A 88 8.36 -1.78 -9.99
CA TYR A 88 8.91 -2.41 -8.80
C TYR A 88 7.75 -2.89 -7.93
N ALA A 89 7.53 -4.19 -7.89
CA ALA A 89 6.49 -4.84 -7.11
C ALA A 89 7.08 -5.30 -5.78
N ASN A 90 6.81 -4.56 -4.71
CA ASN A 90 7.37 -4.80 -3.39
C ASN A 90 6.34 -5.48 -2.49
N ASP A 91 6.80 -6.48 -1.76
CA ASP A 91 6.03 -7.11 -0.68
C ASP A 91 6.97 -7.60 0.43
N LEU A 92 6.45 -7.72 1.62
CA LEU A 92 7.12 -8.25 2.80
C LEU A 92 7.21 -9.78 2.75
N GLN A 93 6.16 -10.43 2.19
CA GLN A 93 5.99 -11.88 2.19
C GLN A 93 6.58 -12.52 0.92
N PRO A 94 7.57 -13.41 1.04
CA PRO A 94 8.18 -14.07 -0.12
C PRO A 94 7.21 -14.93 -0.91
N GLU A 95 6.19 -15.49 -0.25
CA GLU A 95 5.13 -16.29 -0.88
C GLU A 95 4.26 -15.45 -1.83
N MET A 96 3.94 -14.20 -1.46
CA MET A 96 3.24 -13.25 -2.31
C MET A 96 4.08 -12.93 -3.56
N LEU A 97 5.36 -12.62 -3.36
CA LEU A 97 6.28 -12.34 -4.47
C LEU A 97 6.47 -13.54 -5.39
N GLN A 98 6.43 -14.77 -4.87
CA GLN A 98 6.48 -15.97 -5.69
C GLN A 98 5.24 -16.08 -6.60
N LYS A 99 4.04 -15.83 -6.07
CA LYS A 99 2.78 -15.81 -6.83
C LYS A 99 2.82 -14.72 -7.91
N LEU A 100 3.29 -13.53 -7.55
CA LEU A 100 3.43 -12.40 -8.47
C LEU A 100 4.40 -12.71 -9.61
N ARG A 101 5.58 -13.28 -9.33
CA ARG A 101 6.53 -13.69 -10.37
C ARG A 101 5.93 -14.69 -11.34
N ALA A 102 5.23 -15.71 -10.82
CA ALA A 102 4.56 -16.70 -11.64
C ALA A 102 3.48 -16.06 -12.54
N ALA A 103 2.72 -15.10 -12.01
CA ALA A 103 1.72 -14.36 -12.78
C ALA A 103 2.35 -13.49 -13.86
N SER A 104 3.42 -12.75 -13.55
CA SER A 104 4.17 -11.92 -14.49
C SER A 104 4.76 -12.76 -15.65
N GLN A 105 5.36 -13.91 -15.34
CA GLN A 105 5.90 -14.84 -16.34
C GLN A 105 4.80 -15.40 -17.25
N ARG A 106 3.67 -15.82 -16.69
CA ARG A 106 2.52 -16.33 -17.45
C ARG A 106 2.00 -15.30 -18.45
N GLU A 107 2.03 -14.01 -18.07
CA GLU A 107 1.59 -12.89 -18.90
C GLU A 107 2.70 -12.29 -19.75
N LYS A 108 3.92 -12.82 -19.68
CA LYS A 108 5.10 -12.35 -20.42
C LYS A 108 5.42 -10.86 -20.17
N LEU A 109 5.24 -10.40 -18.94
CA LEU A 109 5.57 -9.04 -18.51
C LEU A 109 7.00 -9.01 -17.96
N GLU A 110 7.96 -8.64 -18.80
CA GLU A 110 9.39 -8.61 -18.48
C GLU A 110 9.83 -7.34 -17.72
N ASN A 111 8.93 -6.36 -17.65
CA ASN A 111 9.16 -5.06 -17.01
C ASN A 111 8.70 -5.00 -15.55
N VAL A 112 8.46 -6.15 -14.91
CA VAL A 112 8.13 -6.26 -13.48
C VAL A 112 9.34 -6.79 -12.73
N GLU A 113 9.83 -6.01 -11.77
CA GLU A 113 10.86 -6.43 -10.81
C GLU A 113 10.24 -6.64 -9.42
N THR A 114 10.39 -7.84 -8.87
CA THR A 114 9.92 -8.12 -7.52
C THR A 114 10.99 -7.78 -6.48
N VAL A 115 10.61 -7.04 -5.46
CA VAL A 115 11.49 -6.58 -4.39
C VAL A 115 10.95 -7.04 -3.04
N GLN A 116 11.71 -7.85 -2.31
CA GLN A 116 11.34 -8.19 -0.94
C GLN A 116 11.75 -7.06 0.00
N GLY A 117 10.79 -6.38 0.59
CA GLY A 117 10.97 -5.34 1.58
C GLY A 117 11.08 -5.88 3.01
N THR A 118 11.05 -4.95 3.93
CA THR A 118 10.89 -5.16 5.37
C THR A 118 9.73 -4.30 5.88
N GLU A 119 9.41 -4.38 7.16
CA GLU A 119 8.39 -3.51 7.77
C GLU A 119 8.76 -2.01 7.76
N ALA A 120 10.05 -1.68 7.62
CA ALA A 120 10.59 -0.32 7.69
C ALA A 120 11.15 0.20 6.36
N ASP A 121 11.38 -0.68 5.37
CA ASP A 121 12.08 -0.32 4.14
C ASP A 121 11.57 -1.15 2.96
N PRO A 122 10.99 -0.51 1.93
CA PRO A 122 10.56 -1.20 0.71
C PRO A 122 11.73 -1.57 -0.20
N ARG A 123 12.96 -1.16 0.12
CA ARG A 123 14.20 -1.39 -0.64
C ARG A 123 14.11 -0.95 -2.10
N LEU A 124 13.41 0.13 -2.34
CA LEU A 124 13.31 0.74 -3.67
C LEU A 124 14.58 1.58 -3.97
N PRO A 125 15.05 1.61 -5.22
CA PRO A 125 16.20 2.45 -5.59
C PRO A 125 15.88 3.94 -5.38
N PRO A 126 16.83 4.73 -4.85
CA PRO A 126 16.61 6.13 -4.55
C PRO A 126 16.40 6.96 -5.82
N ASN A 127 15.61 8.03 -5.71
CA ASN A 127 15.37 9.03 -6.77
C ASN A 127 15.00 8.43 -8.15
N THR A 128 14.21 7.36 -8.14
CA THR A 128 13.90 6.57 -9.34
C THR A 128 12.41 6.55 -9.68
N MET A 129 11.53 6.62 -8.67
CA MET A 129 10.09 6.42 -8.88
C MET A 129 9.40 7.68 -9.36
N ASP A 130 8.65 7.59 -10.45
CA ASP A 130 7.69 8.59 -10.89
C ASP A 130 6.41 8.56 -10.02
N LEU A 131 6.08 7.37 -9.50
CA LEU A 131 4.95 7.13 -8.62
C LEU A 131 5.19 5.90 -7.76
N VAL A 132 4.87 6.01 -6.47
CA VAL A 132 4.73 4.88 -5.55
C VAL A 132 3.26 4.75 -5.20
N LEU A 133 2.69 3.56 -5.40
CA LEU A 133 1.30 3.21 -5.12
C LEU A 133 1.22 2.32 -3.89
N LEU A 134 0.31 2.65 -2.99
CA LEU A 134 -0.12 1.84 -1.84
C LEU A 134 -1.61 1.56 -2.02
N VAL A 135 -2.03 0.29 -2.06
CA VAL A 135 -3.44 -0.08 -2.24
C VAL A 135 -3.88 -0.95 -1.07
N ASP A 136 -4.71 -0.37 -0.21
CA ASP A 136 -5.26 -1.04 0.98
C ASP A 136 -4.16 -1.71 1.83
N VAL A 137 -3.04 -1.00 2.04
CA VAL A 137 -1.86 -1.52 2.74
C VAL A 137 -1.26 -0.56 3.78
N TYR A 138 -1.43 0.76 3.61
CA TYR A 138 -0.83 1.71 4.54
C TYR A 138 -1.35 1.55 5.97
N HIS A 139 -2.61 1.18 6.11
CA HIS A 139 -3.22 0.91 7.42
C HIS A 139 -2.60 -0.29 8.17
N GLU A 140 -1.82 -1.13 7.48
CA GLU A 140 -1.10 -2.29 8.04
C GLU A 140 0.36 -1.98 8.42
N PHE A 141 0.90 -0.80 8.08
CA PHE A 141 2.31 -0.50 8.36
C PHE A 141 2.59 -0.43 9.86
N SER A 142 3.41 -1.36 10.35
CA SER A 142 3.88 -1.42 11.74
C SER A 142 4.91 -0.33 12.06
N GLN A 143 5.68 0.12 11.05
CA GLN A 143 6.68 1.18 11.13
C GLN A 143 6.44 2.28 10.07
N PRO A 144 5.28 2.99 10.14
CA PRO A 144 4.84 3.85 9.05
C PRO A 144 5.80 5.01 8.75
N GLN A 145 6.42 5.62 9.78
CA GLN A 145 7.36 6.72 9.60
C GLN A 145 8.60 6.29 8.82
N ALA A 146 9.22 5.17 9.22
CA ALA A 146 10.41 4.65 8.56
C ALA A 146 10.11 4.26 7.11
N MET A 147 8.97 3.59 6.87
CA MET A 147 8.53 3.20 5.55
C MET A 147 8.28 4.43 4.65
N LEU A 148 7.57 5.44 5.15
CA LEU A 148 7.31 6.67 4.41
C LEU A 148 8.59 7.46 4.09
N ASP A 149 9.58 7.50 5.01
CA ASP A 149 10.88 8.15 4.74
C ASP A 149 11.62 7.43 3.61
N LYS A 150 11.65 6.08 3.61
CA LYS A 150 12.26 5.29 2.54
C LYS A 150 11.53 5.40 1.20
N ILE A 151 10.21 5.44 1.21
CA ILE A 151 9.43 5.73 0.01
C ILE A 151 9.78 7.13 -0.51
N ARG A 152 9.90 8.15 0.36
CA ARG A 152 10.28 9.51 -0.01
C ARG A 152 11.66 9.59 -0.66
N GLU A 153 12.63 8.82 -0.16
CA GLU A 153 13.97 8.70 -0.76
C GLU A 153 13.91 8.12 -2.19
N SER A 154 13.00 7.18 -2.44
CA SER A 154 12.85 6.52 -3.75
C SER A 154 12.20 7.41 -4.81
N LEU A 155 11.38 8.37 -4.41
CA LEU A 155 10.67 9.26 -5.34
C LEU A 155 11.61 10.24 -6.03
N LYS A 156 11.42 10.44 -7.34
CA LYS A 156 11.99 11.57 -8.10
C LYS A 156 11.54 12.92 -7.51
N PRO A 157 12.18 14.04 -7.85
CA PRO A 157 11.73 15.37 -7.39
C PRO A 157 10.23 15.63 -7.63
N ASP A 158 9.73 15.26 -8.81
CA ASP A 158 8.32 15.39 -9.20
C ASP A 158 7.49 14.11 -8.98
N GLY A 159 8.06 13.11 -8.30
CA GLY A 159 7.41 11.85 -8.00
C GLY A 159 6.23 12.02 -7.05
N ARG A 160 5.29 11.08 -7.10
CA ARG A 160 4.06 11.10 -6.31
C ARG A 160 3.97 9.86 -5.43
N LEU A 161 3.56 10.05 -4.18
CA LEU A 161 3.04 9.00 -3.34
C LEU A 161 1.52 8.98 -3.48
N VAL A 162 0.95 7.82 -3.73
CA VAL A 162 -0.49 7.63 -3.90
C VAL A 162 -0.98 6.52 -2.98
N LEU A 163 -2.00 6.83 -2.20
CA LEU A 163 -2.70 5.86 -1.38
C LEU A 163 -4.12 5.66 -1.93
N LEU A 164 -4.48 4.40 -2.15
CA LEU A 164 -5.85 3.95 -2.31
C LEU A 164 -6.24 3.26 -1.01
N GLU A 165 -7.22 3.80 -0.30
CA GLU A 165 -7.67 3.26 0.99
C GLU A 165 -9.20 3.23 1.05
N TYR A 166 -9.76 2.16 1.64
CA TYR A 166 -11.19 2.06 1.86
C TYR A 166 -11.69 3.20 2.74
N ARG A 167 -12.83 3.82 2.32
CA ARG A 167 -13.42 4.99 3.00
C ARG A 167 -13.90 4.64 4.40
N LYS A 168 -13.26 5.23 5.41
CA LYS A 168 -13.71 5.13 6.81
C LYS A 168 -14.96 5.95 7.05
N GLU A 169 -15.13 7.04 6.30
CA GLU A 169 -16.28 7.94 6.36
C GLU A 169 -17.58 7.30 5.83
N ASP A 170 -17.47 6.25 5.01
CA ASP A 170 -18.65 5.55 4.49
C ASP A 170 -18.92 4.25 5.27
N PRO A 171 -20.00 4.23 6.11
CA PRO A 171 -20.36 3.03 6.86
C PRO A 171 -20.88 1.88 5.98
N LYS A 172 -21.21 2.15 4.71
CA LYS A 172 -21.71 1.13 3.77
C LYS A 172 -20.57 0.33 3.12
N VAL A 173 -19.31 0.78 3.20
CA VAL A 173 -18.17 0.00 2.74
C VAL A 173 -18.00 -1.21 3.65
N PRO A 174 -18.19 -2.47 3.16
CA PRO A 174 -18.27 -3.68 3.98
C PRO A 174 -16.88 -4.24 4.32
N ILE A 175 -16.03 -3.37 4.87
CA ILE A 175 -14.66 -3.66 5.31
C ILE A 175 -14.57 -3.37 6.80
N ARG A 176 -13.77 -4.13 7.53
CA ARG A 176 -13.55 -3.94 8.97
C ARG A 176 -13.01 -2.54 9.25
N PRO A 177 -13.40 -1.89 10.36
CA PRO A 177 -12.99 -0.51 10.66
C PRO A 177 -11.48 -0.28 10.66
N GLU A 178 -10.70 -1.24 11.17
CA GLU A 178 -9.23 -1.17 11.23
C GLU A 178 -8.54 -1.21 9.85
N HIS A 179 -9.23 -1.73 8.83
CA HIS A 179 -8.78 -1.75 7.43
C HIS A 179 -9.34 -0.60 6.60
N LYS A 180 -9.84 0.44 7.23
CA LYS A 180 -10.32 1.66 6.57
C LYS A 180 -9.55 2.86 7.08
N MET A 181 -9.35 3.85 6.22
CA MET A 181 -8.76 5.11 6.62
C MET A 181 -9.61 6.29 6.17
N SER A 182 -9.67 7.32 7.02
CA SER A 182 -10.19 8.62 6.61
C SER A 182 -9.12 9.44 5.90
N VAL A 183 -9.55 10.35 5.03
CA VAL A 183 -8.64 11.32 4.42
C VAL A 183 -7.90 12.14 5.47
N ALA A 184 -8.55 12.46 6.58
CA ALA A 184 -7.95 13.24 7.66
C ALA A 184 -6.82 12.48 8.37
N GLU A 185 -7.00 11.19 8.68
CA GLU A 185 -5.97 10.35 9.26
C GLU A 185 -4.76 10.22 8.32
N VAL A 186 -4.99 9.83 7.06
CA VAL A 186 -3.92 9.70 6.06
C VAL A 186 -3.17 11.01 5.89
N LYS A 187 -3.88 12.13 5.77
CA LYS A 187 -3.25 13.45 5.63
C LYS A 187 -2.36 13.78 6.83
N THR A 188 -2.87 13.61 8.04
CA THR A 188 -2.13 13.92 9.27
C THR A 188 -0.84 13.09 9.38
N GLU A 189 -0.94 11.78 9.11
CA GLU A 189 0.17 10.85 9.25
C GLU A 189 1.23 11.07 8.15
N VAL A 190 0.81 11.23 6.90
CA VAL A 190 1.71 11.33 5.76
C VAL A 190 2.37 12.72 5.68
N GLU A 191 1.66 13.81 5.98
CA GLU A 191 2.25 15.15 5.98
C GLU A 191 3.32 15.32 7.07
N ALA A 192 3.20 14.61 8.20
CA ALA A 192 4.21 14.62 9.25
C ALA A 192 5.58 14.07 8.80
N GLU A 193 5.59 13.24 7.75
CA GLU A 193 6.80 12.59 7.21
C GLU A 193 7.37 13.31 5.98
N GLY A 194 7.09 14.61 5.83
CA GLY A 194 7.69 15.45 4.78
C GLY A 194 7.04 15.29 3.42
N TYR A 195 5.74 15.10 3.43
CA TYR A 195 4.91 15.17 2.23
C TYR A 195 3.90 16.31 2.35
N LYS A 196 3.29 16.65 1.24
CA LYS A 196 2.19 17.61 1.15
C LYS A 196 1.07 17.02 0.31
N LEU A 197 -0.16 17.08 0.81
CA LEU A 197 -1.33 16.68 0.07
C LEU A 197 -1.45 17.52 -1.22
N ASP A 198 -1.49 16.83 -2.38
CA ASP A 198 -1.73 17.43 -3.69
C ASP A 198 -3.23 17.47 -3.97
N ARG A 199 -3.90 16.31 -3.90
CA ARG A 199 -5.35 16.21 -4.10
C ARG A 199 -5.93 14.89 -3.60
N VAL A 200 -7.26 14.87 -3.45
CA VAL A 200 -8.08 13.69 -3.20
C VAL A 200 -9.06 13.51 -4.37
N ILE A 201 -9.23 12.26 -4.81
CA ILE A 201 -10.18 11.90 -5.87
C ILE A 201 -11.15 10.86 -5.34
N GLU A 202 -12.46 11.17 -5.38
CA GLU A 202 -13.55 10.37 -4.83
C GLU A 202 -14.38 9.68 -5.91
N LYS A 203 -13.71 9.19 -6.97
CA LYS A 203 -14.39 8.58 -8.13
C LYS A 203 -14.49 7.06 -8.08
N LEU A 204 -13.77 6.41 -7.15
CA LEU A 204 -13.85 4.96 -6.97
C LEU A 204 -15.07 4.59 -6.11
N PRO A 205 -15.63 3.38 -6.27
CA PRO A 205 -16.82 2.98 -5.53
C PRO A 205 -16.62 2.94 -4.00
N ARG A 206 -15.46 2.45 -3.52
CA ARG A 206 -15.21 2.16 -2.11
C ARG A 206 -13.99 2.84 -1.52
N GLN A 207 -13.06 3.33 -2.35
CA GLN A 207 -11.76 3.85 -1.94
C GLN A 207 -11.62 5.34 -2.20
N HIS A 208 -10.81 6.01 -1.38
CA HIS A 208 -10.18 7.28 -1.72
C HIS A 208 -8.99 7.06 -2.64
N ILE A 209 -8.67 8.00 -3.51
CA ILE A 209 -7.35 8.15 -4.11
C ILE A 209 -6.75 9.41 -3.50
N ILE A 210 -5.71 9.26 -2.69
CA ILE A 210 -5.07 10.35 -1.96
C ILE A 210 -3.65 10.52 -2.50
N ILE A 211 -3.35 11.68 -3.10
CA ILE A 211 -2.11 11.94 -3.80
C ILE A 211 -1.28 12.95 -3.03
N PHE A 212 -0.03 12.61 -2.78
CA PHE A 212 0.95 13.45 -2.12
C PHE A 212 2.17 13.71 -3.00
N ARG A 213 2.83 14.83 -2.74
CA ARG A 213 4.17 15.14 -3.23
C ARG A 213 5.13 15.29 -2.08
N LYS A 214 6.40 14.91 -2.28
CA LYS A 214 7.41 15.14 -1.26
C LYS A 214 7.72 16.64 -1.15
N THR A 215 7.94 17.13 0.08
CA THR A 215 8.45 18.47 0.34
C THR A 215 9.98 18.47 0.33
N ALA A 216 10.60 19.63 0.15
CA ALA A 216 12.02 19.77 0.38
C ALA A 216 12.35 19.46 1.85
N LYS A 217 13.48 18.78 2.12
CA LYS A 217 13.93 18.53 3.51
C LYS A 217 14.24 19.90 4.13
N GLY A 218 13.50 20.28 5.18
CA GLY A 218 13.79 21.49 5.97
C GLY A 218 12.98 22.74 5.62
N ALA A 219 11.80 22.59 4.98
CA ALA A 219 10.86 23.69 4.84
C ALA A 219 9.88 23.73 6.02
#